data_5dab3b56f272b8cfd419f1ce61f18e08
#
_entry.id   5dab3b56f272b8cfd419f1ce61f18e08
#
_cell.length_a   1.000
_cell.length_b   1.000
_cell.length_c   1.000
_cell.angle_alpha   90.00
_cell.angle_beta   90.00
_cell.angle_gamma   90.00
#
_symmetry.space_group_name_H-M   'P 1'
#
loop_
_entity.id
_entity.type
_entity.pdbx_description
1 polymer ?
#
loop_
_entity_poly.entity_id
_entity_poly.type
_entity_poly.pdbx_seq_one_letter_code
_entity_poly.pdbx_strand_id
1 'polypeptide(L)'
;MIEHFNLRLVDSFMLAPTVRHLVFEREDGQPLACNPGQFLQVHFAYDDGKATKRSYSVATVRGEDEAAVSKVEIAVSYVEGGAATKLLGNLEPGECIDASGPYGRFCLMDADENQRYILVATGTGVTPYRAMLPQIKKLMRERGCQFVLLYGARNETELLYGEEFEAFAREHEGFTFHPCLSRGARPDPRPSDRLGYV
;
A
#
# COMPACT_ATOMS: atom_id res chain seq x y z
N MET A 1 -6.53 16.69 9.92
CA MET A 1 -7.45 16.41 11.05
C MET A 1 -7.86 14.96 10.97
N ILE A 2 -8.06 14.26 12.09
CA ILE A 2 -8.57 12.88 12.10
C ILE A 2 -10.09 12.95 11.95
N GLU A 3 -10.63 12.21 10.99
CA GLU A 3 -12.05 12.15 10.70
C GLU A 3 -12.58 10.73 10.94
N HIS A 4 -13.90 10.61 11.23
CA HIS A 4 -14.66 9.36 11.18
C HIS A 4 -15.59 9.40 9.99
N PHE A 5 -15.63 8.34 9.20
CA PHE A 5 -16.41 8.27 7.98
C PHE A 5 -16.69 6.80 7.59
N ASN A 6 -17.71 6.61 6.77
CA ASN A 6 -17.97 5.32 6.14
C ASN A 6 -17.28 5.23 4.80
N LEU A 7 -16.73 4.06 4.52
CA LEU A 7 -16.13 3.69 3.24
C LEU A 7 -17.02 2.64 2.56
N ARG A 8 -17.52 2.95 1.37
CA ARG A 8 -18.27 2.02 0.51
C ARG A 8 -17.31 1.33 -0.45
N LEU A 9 -17.33 -0.01 -0.46
CA LEU A 9 -16.55 -0.79 -1.41
C LEU A 9 -17.10 -0.58 -2.83
N VAL A 10 -16.21 -0.21 -3.75
CA VAL A 10 -16.56 -0.01 -5.17
C VAL A 10 -15.93 -1.05 -6.08
N ASP A 11 -14.76 -1.59 -5.69
CA ASP A 11 -14.08 -2.63 -6.46
C ASP A 11 -13.12 -3.43 -5.57
N SER A 12 -12.78 -4.64 -5.98
CA SER A 12 -11.76 -5.45 -5.30
C SER A 12 -11.23 -6.57 -6.19
N PHE A 13 -9.96 -6.94 -5.97
CA PHE A 13 -9.33 -8.07 -6.66
C PHE A 13 -8.24 -8.69 -5.79
N MET A 14 -7.83 -9.92 -6.13
CA MET A 14 -6.73 -10.60 -5.44
C MET A 14 -5.38 -10.13 -6.02
N LEU A 15 -4.52 -9.60 -5.15
CA LEU A 15 -3.13 -9.25 -5.46
C LEU A 15 -2.19 -10.46 -5.34
N ALA A 16 -2.54 -11.37 -4.44
CA ALA A 16 -1.81 -12.61 -4.16
C ALA A 16 -2.81 -13.62 -3.59
N PRO A 17 -2.47 -14.91 -3.47
CA PRO A 17 -3.39 -15.93 -2.97
C PRO A 17 -4.06 -15.61 -1.64
N THR A 18 -3.40 -14.81 -0.79
CA THR A 18 -3.90 -14.43 0.55
C THR A 18 -3.98 -12.92 0.77
N VAL A 19 -3.88 -12.12 -0.30
CA VAL A 19 -3.94 -10.64 -0.19
C VAL A 19 -4.98 -10.09 -1.17
N ARG A 20 -5.99 -9.44 -0.63
CA ARG A 20 -7.04 -8.76 -1.41
C ARG A 20 -6.77 -7.27 -1.47
N HIS A 21 -6.87 -6.68 -2.64
CA HIS A 21 -6.92 -5.23 -2.85
C HIS A 21 -8.37 -4.79 -2.81
N LEU A 22 -8.64 -3.76 -2.02
CA LEU A 22 -9.96 -3.18 -1.85
C LEU A 22 -9.93 -1.71 -2.26
N VAL A 23 -10.87 -1.29 -3.06
CA VAL A 23 -11.05 0.09 -3.54
C VAL A 23 -12.34 0.64 -2.96
N PHE A 24 -12.24 1.72 -2.22
CA PHE A 24 -13.37 2.37 -1.56
C PHE A 24 -13.56 3.79 -2.06
N GLU A 25 -14.78 4.27 -1.88
CA GLU A 25 -15.14 5.69 -1.90
C GLU A 25 -15.78 6.05 -0.55
N ARG A 26 -15.61 7.29 -0.10
CA ARG A 26 -16.34 7.75 1.08
C ARG A 26 -17.83 7.85 0.76
N GLU A 27 -18.67 7.36 1.66
CA GLU A 27 -20.13 7.38 1.49
C GLU A 27 -20.69 8.80 1.36
N ASP A 28 -20.04 9.79 2.00
CA ASP A 28 -20.39 11.21 1.93
C ASP A 28 -19.91 11.90 0.63
N GLY A 29 -19.21 11.17 -0.24
CA GLY A 29 -18.66 11.66 -1.50
C GLY A 29 -17.49 12.64 -1.37
N GLN A 30 -17.01 12.91 -0.14
CA GLN A 30 -15.88 13.82 0.06
C GLN A 30 -14.55 13.12 -0.21
N PRO A 31 -13.57 13.80 -0.80
CA PRO A 31 -12.23 13.24 -0.93
C PRO A 31 -11.53 13.15 0.42
N LEU A 32 -10.66 12.16 0.59
CA LEU A 32 -9.84 12.00 1.78
C LEU A 32 -8.51 12.74 1.60
N ALA A 33 -8.27 13.75 2.43
CA ALA A 33 -6.96 14.41 2.53
C ALA A 33 -5.99 13.46 3.23
N CYS A 34 -5.11 12.81 2.46
CA CYS A 34 -4.19 11.79 2.96
C CYS A 34 -2.82 11.92 2.30
N ASN A 35 -1.76 12.02 3.10
CA ASN A 35 -0.39 12.00 2.58
C ASN A 35 0.05 10.57 2.27
N PRO A 36 0.81 10.33 1.18
CA PRO A 36 1.41 9.04 0.89
C PRO A 36 2.19 8.51 2.10
N GLY A 37 1.89 7.25 2.48
CA GLY A 37 2.48 6.62 3.66
C GLY A 37 1.61 6.65 4.92
N GLN A 38 0.53 7.42 4.93
CA GLN A 38 -0.46 7.38 6.01
C GLN A 38 -1.35 6.13 5.91
N PHE A 39 -2.08 5.84 7.00
CA PHE A 39 -2.96 4.69 7.13
C PHE A 39 -4.34 5.08 7.67
N LEU A 40 -5.30 4.19 7.47
CA LEU A 40 -6.63 4.24 8.06
C LEU A 40 -6.78 3.20 9.16
N GLN A 41 -7.71 3.41 10.06
CA GLN A 41 -8.23 2.40 10.98
C GLN A 41 -9.64 2.00 10.54
N VAL A 42 -9.82 0.72 10.24
CA VAL A 42 -11.14 0.11 10.01
C VAL A 42 -11.66 -0.38 11.35
N HIS A 43 -12.87 0.03 11.71
CA HIS A 43 -13.54 -0.30 12.97
C HIS A 43 -14.52 -1.44 12.76
N PHE A 44 -14.55 -2.38 13.70
CA PHE A 44 -15.49 -3.50 13.70
C PHE A 44 -15.65 -4.07 15.11
N ALA A 45 -16.50 -5.06 15.27
CA ALA A 45 -16.65 -5.79 16.51
C ALA A 45 -16.33 -7.27 16.31
N TYR A 46 -15.84 -7.92 17.35
CA TYR A 46 -15.77 -9.38 17.43
C TYR A 46 -17.16 -9.99 17.59
N ASP A 47 -17.27 -11.30 17.43
CA ASP A 47 -18.55 -12.01 17.60
C ASP A 47 -19.13 -11.88 19.03
N ASP A 48 -18.31 -11.56 20.03
CA ASP A 48 -18.70 -11.26 21.42
C ASP A 48 -19.18 -9.79 21.62
N GLY A 49 -19.21 -9.00 20.55
CA GLY A 49 -19.60 -7.58 20.57
C GLY A 49 -18.51 -6.61 21.00
N LYS A 50 -17.30 -7.10 21.33
CA LYS A 50 -16.20 -6.24 21.72
C LYS A 50 -15.66 -5.46 20.52
N ALA A 51 -15.71 -4.12 20.63
CA ALA A 51 -15.18 -3.23 19.59
C ALA A 51 -13.66 -3.39 19.41
N THR A 52 -13.23 -3.37 18.18
CA THR A 52 -11.81 -3.44 17.78
C THR A 52 -11.55 -2.65 16.50
N LYS A 53 -10.29 -2.56 16.09
CA LYS A 53 -9.88 -1.88 14.87
C LYS A 53 -8.59 -2.48 14.31
N ARG A 54 -8.38 -2.31 13.01
CA ARG A 54 -7.13 -2.66 12.34
C ARG A 54 -6.68 -1.52 11.44
N SER A 55 -5.36 -1.36 11.38
CA SER A 55 -4.72 -0.31 10.59
C SER A 55 -4.31 -0.85 9.21
N TYR A 56 -4.61 -0.07 8.16
CA TYR A 56 -4.25 -0.38 6.79
C TYR A 56 -3.64 0.85 6.14
N SER A 57 -2.42 0.70 5.61
CA SER A 57 -1.78 1.76 4.84
C SER A 57 -2.58 2.06 3.58
N VAL A 58 -2.74 3.34 3.26
CA VAL A 58 -3.37 3.76 2.01
C VAL A 58 -2.42 3.44 0.86
N ALA A 59 -2.95 2.69 -0.12
CA ALA A 59 -2.21 2.25 -1.32
C ALA A 59 -2.40 3.19 -2.51
N THR A 60 -3.35 4.11 -2.43
CA THR A 60 -3.79 4.94 -3.55
C THR A 60 -2.64 5.75 -4.13
N VAL A 61 -2.41 5.56 -5.42
CA VAL A 61 -1.51 6.42 -6.21
C VAL A 61 -2.31 7.64 -6.66
N ARG A 62 -1.89 8.83 -6.25
CA ARG A 62 -2.51 10.09 -6.60
C ARG A 62 -1.64 10.91 -7.55
N GLY A 63 -2.21 11.92 -8.20
CA GLY A 63 -1.41 12.89 -8.95
C GLY A 63 -0.39 13.62 -8.06
N GLU A 64 0.72 14.07 -8.63
CA GLU A 64 1.82 14.72 -7.88
C GLU A 64 1.35 15.91 -7.04
N ASP A 65 0.40 16.69 -7.55
CA ASP A 65 -0.11 17.92 -6.94
C ASP A 65 -1.47 17.75 -6.23
N GLU A 66 -1.99 16.53 -6.18
CA GLU A 66 -3.26 16.25 -5.49
C GLU A 66 -3.05 16.14 -3.98
N ALA A 67 -3.81 16.90 -3.20
CA ALA A 67 -3.77 16.87 -1.74
C ALA A 67 -4.72 15.82 -1.12
N ALA A 68 -5.65 15.30 -1.91
CA ALA A 68 -6.69 14.38 -1.46
C ALA A 68 -6.98 13.32 -2.52
N VAL A 69 -7.53 12.20 -2.10
CA VAL A 69 -7.91 11.07 -2.97
C VAL A 69 -9.42 10.85 -2.92
N SER A 70 -10.04 10.68 -4.08
CA SER A 70 -11.46 10.30 -4.18
C SER A 70 -11.68 8.81 -3.95
N LYS A 71 -10.71 7.98 -4.35
CA LYS A 71 -10.69 6.54 -4.09
C LYS A 71 -9.64 6.21 -3.04
N VAL A 72 -10.03 5.41 -2.08
CA VAL A 72 -9.16 4.93 -0.99
C VAL A 72 -8.88 3.46 -1.22
N GLU A 73 -7.62 3.13 -1.50
CA GLU A 73 -7.18 1.78 -1.78
C GLU A 73 -6.39 1.22 -0.59
N ILE A 74 -6.65 -0.03 -0.22
CA ILE A 74 -5.89 -0.76 0.80
C ILE A 74 -5.60 -2.19 0.37
N ALA A 75 -4.51 -2.76 0.86
CA ALA A 75 -4.20 -4.19 0.69
C ALA A 75 -4.41 -4.93 2.02
N VAL A 76 -5.23 -5.96 2.00
CA VAL A 76 -5.61 -6.74 3.17
C VAL A 76 -5.07 -8.15 3.07
N SER A 77 -4.16 -8.51 3.97
CA SER A 77 -3.67 -9.87 4.10
C SER A 77 -4.65 -10.71 4.92
N TYR A 78 -5.04 -11.85 4.40
CA TYR A 78 -5.92 -12.79 5.08
C TYR A 78 -5.17 -13.60 6.12
N VAL A 79 -5.71 -13.59 7.33
CA VAL A 79 -5.23 -14.39 8.45
C VAL A 79 -6.35 -15.36 8.82
N GLU A 80 -6.07 -16.65 8.83
CA GLU A 80 -7.04 -17.68 9.21
C GLU A 80 -7.61 -17.39 10.61
N GLY A 81 -8.96 -17.42 10.73
CA GLY A 81 -9.67 -17.09 11.97
C GLY A 81 -9.66 -15.60 12.34
N GLY A 82 -9.04 -14.72 11.54
CA GLY A 82 -8.98 -13.29 11.82
C GLY A 82 -10.33 -12.59 11.62
N ALA A 83 -10.79 -11.82 12.62
CA ALA A 83 -12.07 -11.09 12.53
C ALA A 83 -12.06 -10.04 11.40
N ALA A 84 -10.93 -9.36 11.18
CA ALA A 84 -10.79 -8.44 10.05
C ALA A 84 -10.83 -9.17 8.70
N THR A 85 -10.26 -10.38 8.63
CA THR A 85 -10.33 -11.25 7.45
C THR A 85 -11.79 -11.64 7.15
N LYS A 86 -12.56 -12.00 8.18
CA LYS A 86 -13.98 -12.34 8.06
C LYS A 86 -14.79 -11.16 7.52
N LEU A 87 -14.55 -9.94 8.04
CA LEU A 87 -15.22 -8.73 7.58
C LEU A 87 -14.81 -8.36 6.15
N LEU A 88 -13.53 -8.08 5.94
CA LEU A 88 -13.03 -7.51 4.69
C LEU A 88 -12.88 -8.54 3.57
N GLY A 89 -12.80 -9.84 3.94
CA GLY A 89 -12.76 -10.94 2.99
C GLY A 89 -14.09 -11.22 2.31
N ASN A 90 -15.20 -10.97 3.00
CA ASN A 90 -16.56 -11.21 2.52
C ASN A 90 -17.27 -9.94 2.04
N LEU A 91 -16.63 -8.78 2.15
CA LEU A 91 -17.23 -7.50 1.77
C LEU A 91 -17.50 -7.47 0.26
N GLU A 92 -18.75 -7.14 -0.10
CA GLU A 92 -19.21 -7.05 -1.49
C GLU A 92 -19.29 -5.58 -1.97
N PRO A 93 -19.15 -5.32 -3.27
CA PRO A 93 -19.35 -3.97 -3.80
C PRO A 93 -20.70 -3.38 -3.41
N GLY A 94 -20.68 -2.13 -2.93
CA GLY A 94 -21.83 -1.41 -2.39
C GLY A 94 -21.96 -1.48 -0.87
N GLU A 95 -21.34 -2.43 -0.20
CA GLU A 95 -21.33 -2.50 1.26
C GLU A 95 -20.37 -1.47 1.88
N CYS A 96 -20.68 -1.05 3.11
CA CYS A 96 -19.96 -0.02 3.83
C CYS A 96 -19.23 -0.58 5.06
N ILE A 97 -18.10 0.04 5.37
CA ILE A 97 -17.35 -0.18 6.62
C ILE A 97 -17.11 1.15 7.33
N ASP A 98 -17.06 1.11 8.67
CA ASP A 98 -16.67 2.27 9.48
C ASP A 98 -15.14 2.41 9.51
N ALA A 99 -14.66 3.62 9.31
CA ALA A 99 -13.25 3.93 9.29
C ALA A 99 -12.94 5.29 9.93
N SER A 100 -11.69 5.45 10.30
CA SER A 100 -11.17 6.75 10.74
C SER A 100 -9.75 6.97 10.21
N GLY A 101 -9.37 8.23 10.07
CA GLY A 101 -8.05 8.62 9.59
C GLY A 101 -8.00 10.03 9.01
N PRO A 102 -6.92 10.35 8.30
CA PRO A 102 -5.70 9.55 8.17
C PRO A 102 -4.82 9.63 9.42
N TYR A 103 -4.03 8.59 9.66
CA TYR A 103 -3.05 8.50 10.74
C TYR A 103 -1.65 8.26 10.20
N GLY A 104 -0.65 8.48 11.05
CA GLY A 104 0.74 8.11 10.78
C GLY A 104 1.60 9.25 10.24
N ARG A 105 2.92 9.03 10.36
CA ARG A 105 3.97 9.97 9.92
C ARG A 105 5.03 9.26 9.08
N PHE A 106 4.74 8.08 8.57
CA PHE A 106 5.64 7.34 7.67
C PHE A 106 5.53 7.91 6.25
N CYS A 107 5.99 9.15 6.09
CA CYS A 107 5.90 9.91 4.84
C CYS A 107 7.30 10.40 4.44
N LEU A 108 7.51 10.59 3.14
CA LEU A 108 8.66 11.37 2.69
C LEU A 108 8.44 12.82 3.09
N MET A 109 9.42 13.40 3.79
CA MET A 109 9.30 14.74 4.37
C MET A 109 9.84 15.78 3.39
N ASP A 110 9.10 16.86 3.13
CA ASP A 110 9.52 17.92 2.22
C ASP A 110 10.81 18.62 2.67
N ALA A 111 11.03 18.71 4.00
CA ALA A 111 12.22 19.30 4.60
C ALA A 111 13.43 18.34 4.67
N ASP A 112 13.28 17.10 4.17
CA ASP A 112 14.37 16.12 4.16
C ASP A 112 15.38 16.47 3.05
N GLU A 113 16.66 16.62 3.43
CA GLU A 113 17.77 16.95 2.52
C GLU A 113 18.51 15.71 1.98
N ASN A 114 18.07 14.51 2.34
CA ASN A 114 18.72 13.28 1.87
C ASN A 114 18.65 13.19 0.34
N GLN A 115 19.73 12.64 -0.24
CA GLN A 115 19.84 12.39 -1.67
C GLN A 115 19.66 10.92 -2.02
N ARG A 116 19.73 10.03 -1.02
CA ARG A 116 19.61 8.59 -1.20
C ARG A 116 18.66 7.98 -0.17
N TYR A 117 17.73 7.16 -0.64
CA TYR A 117 16.73 6.50 0.19
C TYR A 117 16.78 4.99 -0.04
N ILE A 118 16.77 4.24 1.04
CA ILE A 118 16.59 2.80 1.01
C ILE A 118 15.22 2.49 1.62
N LEU A 119 14.32 1.98 0.79
CA LEU A 119 12.97 1.57 1.15
C LEU A 119 13.01 0.06 1.36
N VAL A 120 12.52 -0.41 2.50
CA VAL A 120 12.53 -1.84 2.84
C VAL A 120 11.12 -2.28 3.20
N ALA A 121 10.64 -3.35 2.55
CA ALA A 121 9.30 -3.88 2.80
C ALA A 121 9.26 -5.40 2.76
N THR A 122 8.25 -5.97 3.42
CA THR A 122 7.81 -7.36 3.26
C THR A 122 6.28 -7.40 3.22
N GLY A 123 5.71 -8.30 2.40
CA GLY A 123 4.27 -8.48 2.28
C GLY A 123 3.52 -7.16 2.03
N THR A 124 2.43 -6.92 2.75
CA THR A 124 1.62 -5.68 2.62
C THR A 124 2.34 -4.41 3.08
N GLY A 125 3.51 -4.51 3.72
CA GLY A 125 4.34 -3.35 4.08
C GLY A 125 4.85 -2.55 2.88
N VAL A 126 4.75 -3.08 1.66
CA VAL A 126 5.07 -2.36 0.42
C VAL A 126 4.01 -1.33 0.04
N THR A 127 2.80 -1.46 0.56
CA THR A 127 1.62 -0.63 0.24
C THR A 127 1.88 0.88 0.34
N PRO A 128 2.48 1.42 1.44
CA PRO A 128 2.76 2.85 1.53
C PRO A 128 3.75 3.33 0.47
N TYR A 129 4.71 2.50 0.05
CA TYR A 129 5.67 2.89 -0.99
C TYR A 129 5.02 3.00 -2.37
N ARG A 130 3.98 2.18 -2.66
CA ARG A 130 3.18 2.36 -3.87
C ARG A 130 2.54 3.75 -3.90
N ALA A 131 1.91 4.16 -2.81
CA ALA A 131 1.32 5.50 -2.70
C ALA A 131 2.35 6.63 -2.85
N MET A 132 3.61 6.39 -2.49
CA MET A 132 4.70 7.36 -2.58
C MET A 132 5.30 7.51 -4.00
N LEU A 133 5.00 6.64 -4.96
CA LEU A 133 5.64 6.64 -6.29
C LEU A 133 5.61 8.02 -6.99
N PRO A 134 4.48 8.77 -7.00
CA PRO A 134 4.47 10.10 -7.61
C PRO A 134 5.39 11.09 -6.89
N GLN A 135 5.44 11.06 -5.56
CA GLN A 135 6.35 11.91 -4.78
C GLN A 135 7.81 11.52 -4.99
N ILE A 136 8.12 10.22 -5.08
CA ILE A 136 9.45 9.70 -5.42
C ILE A 136 9.88 10.23 -6.79
N LYS A 137 9.00 10.14 -7.80
CA LYS A 137 9.24 10.69 -9.14
C LYS A 137 9.55 12.19 -9.10
N LYS A 138 8.79 12.95 -8.34
CA LYS A 138 9.01 14.39 -8.14
C LYS A 138 10.38 14.66 -7.53
N LEU A 139 10.76 13.98 -6.45
CA LEU A 139 12.07 14.13 -5.80
C LEU A 139 13.24 13.75 -6.71
N MET A 140 13.11 12.71 -7.51
CA MET A 140 14.12 12.35 -8.52
C MET A 140 14.29 13.45 -9.57
N ARG A 141 13.17 13.97 -10.10
CA ARG A 141 13.18 15.03 -11.12
C ARG A 141 13.73 16.36 -10.60
N GLU A 142 13.32 16.79 -9.40
CA GLU A 142 13.63 18.13 -8.88
C GLU A 142 14.93 18.19 -8.11
N ARG A 143 15.32 17.10 -7.46
CA ARG A 143 16.49 17.06 -6.56
C ARG A 143 17.54 16.03 -6.96
N GLY A 144 17.30 15.22 -7.99
CA GLY A 144 18.23 14.15 -8.39
C GLY A 144 18.36 13.02 -7.37
N CYS A 145 17.37 12.86 -6.48
CA CYS A 145 17.39 11.83 -5.45
C CYS A 145 17.43 10.42 -6.04
N GLN A 146 18.06 9.50 -5.31
CA GLN A 146 18.15 8.08 -5.66
C GLN A 146 17.38 7.24 -4.67
N PHE A 147 16.60 6.30 -5.17
CA PHE A 147 15.77 5.39 -4.38
C PHE A 147 16.10 3.94 -4.69
N VAL A 148 16.21 3.13 -3.65
CA VAL A 148 16.32 1.67 -3.77
C VAL A 148 15.19 1.05 -2.96
N LEU A 149 14.33 0.25 -3.60
CA LEU A 149 13.31 -0.55 -2.92
C LEU A 149 13.77 -2.00 -2.83
N LEU A 150 14.01 -2.46 -1.61
CA LEU A 150 14.24 -3.87 -1.26
C LEU A 150 12.90 -4.46 -0.80
N TYR A 151 12.35 -5.41 -1.56
CA TYR A 151 11.03 -5.96 -1.24
C TYR A 151 11.08 -7.48 -1.08
N GLY A 152 10.90 -7.95 0.15
CA GLY A 152 10.88 -9.35 0.51
C GLY A 152 9.51 -10.00 0.30
N ALA A 153 9.49 -11.09 -0.47
CA ALA A 153 8.37 -12.00 -0.63
C ALA A 153 8.83 -13.45 -0.53
N ARG A 154 7.90 -14.39 -0.36
CA ARG A 154 8.27 -15.82 -0.37
C ARG A 154 8.59 -16.29 -1.80
N ASN A 155 7.79 -15.88 -2.73
CA ASN A 155 7.90 -16.23 -4.16
C ASN A 155 7.29 -15.10 -5.02
N GLU A 156 7.35 -15.26 -6.34
CA GLU A 156 6.86 -14.25 -7.30
C GLU A 156 5.37 -13.92 -7.14
N THR A 157 4.51 -14.92 -6.88
CA THR A 157 3.07 -14.71 -6.76
C THR A 157 2.66 -13.89 -5.53
N GLU A 158 3.60 -13.64 -4.63
CA GLU A 158 3.42 -12.80 -3.44
C GLU A 158 4.09 -11.42 -3.55
N LEU A 159 4.66 -11.09 -4.70
CA LEU A 159 5.18 -9.74 -4.99
C LEU A 159 4.01 -8.80 -5.31
N LEU A 160 3.42 -8.21 -4.26
CA LEU A 160 2.33 -7.26 -4.42
C LEU A 160 2.80 -6.05 -5.22
N TYR A 161 2.03 -5.67 -6.25
CA TYR A 161 2.35 -4.56 -7.15
C TYR A 161 3.73 -4.69 -7.84
N GLY A 162 4.27 -5.91 -7.94
CA GLY A 162 5.62 -6.15 -8.46
C GLY A 162 5.82 -5.59 -9.87
N GLU A 163 4.86 -5.82 -10.77
CA GLU A 163 4.90 -5.30 -12.15
C GLU A 163 4.88 -3.76 -12.19
N GLU A 164 4.14 -3.12 -11.29
CA GLU A 164 4.07 -1.65 -11.19
C GLU A 164 5.43 -1.07 -10.74
N PHE A 165 6.08 -1.66 -9.72
CA PHE A 165 7.42 -1.24 -9.29
C PHE A 165 8.50 -1.51 -10.34
N GLU A 166 8.39 -2.61 -11.07
CA GLU A 166 9.31 -2.93 -12.16
C GLU A 166 9.15 -1.98 -13.36
N ALA A 167 7.91 -1.64 -13.71
CA ALA A 167 7.62 -0.64 -14.73
C ALA A 167 8.21 0.71 -14.33
N PHE A 168 7.96 1.12 -13.09
CA PHE A 168 8.48 2.37 -12.54
C PHE A 168 10.02 2.40 -12.56
N ALA A 169 10.69 1.31 -12.20
CA ALA A 169 12.14 1.20 -12.24
C ALA A 169 12.72 1.26 -13.67
N ARG A 170 12.00 0.71 -14.66
CA ARG A 170 12.42 0.82 -16.08
C ARG A 170 12.28 2.23 -16.64
N GLU A 171 11.30 2.99 -16.16
CA GLU A 171 11.00 4.34 -16.63
C GLU A 171 11.84 5.43 -15.94
N HIS A 172 12.44 5.11 -14.78
CA HIS A 172 13.10 6.10 -13.92
C HIS A 172 14.45 5.61 -13.42
N GLU A 173 15.56 6.07 -14.02
CA GLU A 173 16.95 5.69 -13.68
C GLU A 173 17.31 5.94 -12.20
N GLY A 174 16.64 6.90 -11.54
CA GLY A 174 16.84 7.21 -10.11
C GLY A 174 16.17 6.21 -9.16
N PHE A 175 15.42 5.23 -9.67
CA PHE A 175 14.72 4.23 -8.86
C PHE A 175 15.19 2.82 -9.20
N THR A 176 15.62 2.08 -8.18
CA THR A 176 16.02 0.67 -8.33
C THR A 176 15.10 -0.21 -7.51
N PHE A 177 14.59 -1.29 -8.11
CA PHE A 177 13.73 -2.25 -7.46
C PHE A 177 14.42 -3.62 -7.38
N HIS A 178 14.53 -4.16 -6.16
CA HIS A 178 15.11 -5.47 -5.88
C HIS A 178 14.09 -6.37 -5.16
N PRO A 179 13.37 -7.24 -5.89
CA PRO A 179 12.64 -8.33 -5.28
C PRO A 179 13.60 -9.30 -4.59
N CYS A 180 13.33 -9.61 -3.32
CA CYS A 180 14.08 -10.57 -2.52
C CYS A 180 13.19 -11.79 -2.27
N LEU A 181 13.45 -12.92 -2.94
CA LEU A 181 12.61 -14.12 -2.88
C LEU A 181 13.22 -15.15 -1.93
N SER A 182 12.51 -15.45 -0.84
CA SER A 182 13.05 -16.34 0.21
C SER A 182 12.79 -17.83 -0.04
N ARG A 183 11.89 -18.19 -0.97
CA ARG A 183 11.50 -19.59 -1.24
C ARG A 183 11.63 -19.98 -2.72
N GLY A 184 12.70 -19.53 -3.38
CA GLY A 184 13.02 -19.90 -4.74
C GLY A 184 12.99 -18.75 -5.74
N ALA A 185 13.73 -18.92 -6.84
CA ALA A 185 13.77 -17.97 -7.94
C ALA A 185 12.47 -17.97 -8.74
N ARG A 186 12.24 -16.90 -9.51
CA ARG A 186 11.20 -16.91 -10.55
C ARG A 186 11.55 -17.92 -11.64
N PRO A 187 10.53 -18.40 -12.38
CA PRO A 187 10.78 -19.21 -13.58
C PRO A 187 11.66 -18.50 -14.64
N ASP A 188 11.51 -17.17 -14.73
CA ASP A 188 12.34 -16.29 -15.58
C ASP A 188 13.03 -15.23 -14.69
N PRO A 189 14.23 -15.55 -14.13
CA PRO A 189 14.93 -14.67 -13.21
C PRO A 189 15.39 -13.37 -13.90
N ARG A 190 15.22 -12.24 -13.22
CA ARG A 190 15.66 -10.92 -13.69
C ARG A 190 16.96 -10.50 -12.99
N PRO A 191 17.80 -9.64 -13.61
CA PRO A 191 19.06 -9.18 -13.00
C PRO A 191 18.87 -8.47 -11.65
N SER A 192 17.71 -7.88 -11.42
CA SER A 192 17.34 -7.20 -10.18
C SER A 192 16.93 -8.14 -9.05
N ASP A 193 16.59 -9.40 -9.36
CA ASP A 193 16.13 -10.38 -8.37
C ASP A 193 17.25 -10.75 -7.40
N ARG A 194 16.87 -10.98 -6.16
CA ARG A 194 17.75 -11.48 -5.10
C ARG A 194 17.13 -12.71 -4.47
N LEU A 195 17.96 -13.68 -4.12
CA LEU A 195 17.51 -14.84 -3.34
C LEU A 195 17.80 -14.60 -1.86
N GLY A 196 16.81 -14.89 -1.01
CA GLY A 196 16.91 -14.73 0.43
C GLY A 196 15.95 -13.68 1.01
N TYR A 197 16.24 -13.30 2.23
CA TYR A 197 15.48 -12.28 2.96
C TYR A 197 16.03 -10.87 2.67
N VAL A 198 15.22 -9.86 2.89
CA VAL A 198 15.64 -8.45 2.91
C VAL A 198 16.40 -8.13 4.18
#